data_a5082c1918d323125c187c0f8366039f
#
_entry.id   a5082c1918d323125c187c0f8366039f
#
_cell.length_a   1.000
_cell.length_b   1.000
_cell.length_c   1.000
_cell.angle_alpha   90.00
_cell.angle_beta   90.00
_cell.angle_gamma   90.00
#
_symmetry.space_group_name_H-M   'P 1'
#
loop_
_entity.id
_entity.type
_entity.pdbx_description
1 polymer ?
#
loop_
_entity_poly.entity_id
_entity_poly.type
_entity_poly.pdbx_seq_one_letter_code
_entity_poly.pdbx_strand_id
1 'polypeptide(L)'
;GVALPAALGFADKANAAMPKSGGLFRMGIAHGSTTDTLDSGTSENHFTLINGYTFGNHLTEVGSDGQLTGELAVSYESADAQKWVFNLRQGVEFHNGKTMTSEDVVASFNHHMGEDTTSAAKGLLTAVTSVEADGKNRVIFNLASPNADFPFIVSDYHISIRPAGDMTSGVGTGGYVLQSFEPGVKS
;
A
#
# COMPACT_ATOMS: atom_id res chain seq x y z
N GLY A 1 8.45 57.09 34.96
CA GLY A 1 8.49 55.64 34.90
C GLY A 1 7.10 55.11 34.67
N VAL A 2 6.85 54.52 33.51
CA VAL A 2 5.58 53.86 33.16
C VAL A 2 5.88 52.34 33.26
N ALA A 3 5.25 51.67 34.22
CA ALA A 3 5.32 50.24 34.37
C ALA A 3 4.38 49.58 33.37
N LEU A 4 4.91 48.75 32.46
CA LEU A 4 4.11 47.84 31.62
C LEU A 4 3.63 46.67 32.51
N PRO A 5 2.36 46.29 32.45
CA PRO A 5 1.90 45.06 33.06
C PRO A 5 2.41 43.87 32.26
N ALA A 6 3.15 42.95 32.91
CA ALA A 6 3.49 41.66 32.37
C ALA A 6 2.22 40.82 32.30
N ALA A 7 1.71 40.59 31.08
CA ALA A 7 0.67 39.62 30.84
C ALA A 7 1.29 38.22 30.97
N LEU A 8 1.12 37.60 32.16
CA LEU A 8 1.35 36.18 32.33
C LEU A 8 0.26 35.42 31.56
N GLY A 9 0.54 35.02 30.33
CA GLY A 9 -0.28 34.11 29.60
C GLY A 9 -0.23 32.74 30.29
N PHE A 10 -1.32 32.37 30.92
CA PHE A 10 -1.55 30.99 31.33
C PHE A 10 -1.74 30.18 30.03
N ALA A 11 -0.68 29.54 29.57
CA ALA A 11 -0.83 28.49 28.60
C ALA A 11 -1.53 27.32 29.30
N ASP A 12 -2.85 27.24 29.13
CA ASP A 12 -3.58 26.03 29.50
C ASP A 12 -2.93 24.88 28.76
N LYS A 13 -2.30 23.97 29.50
CA LYS A 13 -1.85 22.69 28.96
C LYS A 13 -3.12 22.01 28.42
N ALA A 14 -3.25 21.95 27.09
CA ALA A 14 -4.24 21.11 26.49
C ALA A 14 -4.02 19.69 27.02
N ASN A 15 -4.86 19.26 27.95
CA ASN A 15 -4.91 17.87 28.37
C ASN A 15 -5.42 17.08 27.15
N ALA A 16 -4.49 16.53 26.37
CA ALA A 16 -4.85 15.57 25.36
C ALA A 16 -5.63 14.45 26.07
N ALA A 17 -6.91 14.32 25.72
CA ALA A 17 -7.72 13.24 26.26
C ALA A 17 -6.99 11.91 26.02
N MET A 18 -6.93 11.07 27.06
CA MET A 18 -6.36 9.73 26.91
C MET A 18 -7.03 9.02 25.73
N PRO A 19 -6.26 8.45 24.78
CA PRO A 19 -6.84 7.74 23.67
C PRO A 19 -7.79 6.66 24.17
N LYS A 20 -8.98 6.60 23.61
CA LYS A 20 -9.94 5.53 23.91
C LYS A 20 -9.75 4.42 22.90
N SER A 21 -9.80 3.19 23.37
CA SER A 21 -9.80 1.99 22.50
C SER A 21 -11.15 1.86 21.83
N GLY A 22 -11.14 1.56 20.53
CA GLY A 22 -12.34 1.35 19.76
C GLY A 22 -13.11 2.63 19.41
N GLY A 23 -14.30 2.46 18.89
CA GLY A 23 -15.19 3.54 18.43
C GLY A 23 -15.39 3.55 16.92
N LEU A 24 -16.05 4.59 16.43
CA LEU A 24 -16.31 4.82 15.01
C LEU A 24 -15.58 6.09 14.57
N PHE A 25 -14.73 5.95 13.57
CA PHE A 25 -14.12 7.06 12.85
C PHE A 25 -14.79 7.24 11.49
N ARG A 26 -15.24 8.46 11.19
CA ARG A 26 -15.83 8.81 9.90
C ARG A 26 -14.94 9.82 9.21
N MET A 27 -14.48 9.48 8.01
CA MET A 27 -13.65 10.33 7.18
C MET A 27 -14.44 10.78 5.96
N GLY A 28 -14.53 12.08 5.73
CA GLY A 28 -15.04 12.64 4.47
C GLY A 28 -13.93 12.68 3.44
N ILE A 29 -14.12 12.00 2.32
CA ILE A 29 -13.16 11.94 1.21
C ILE A 29 -13.84 12.45 -0.05
N ALA A 30 -13.13 13.31 -0.80
CA ALA A 30 -13.62 13.85 -2.05
C ALA A 30 -13.31 12.93 -3.25
N HIS A 31 -13.91 13.25 -4.39
CA HIS A 31 -13.63 12.71 -5.72
C HIS A 31 -14.06 11.26 -5.97
N GLY A 32 -14.92 10.68 -5.14
CA GLY A 32 -15.53 9.39 -5.46
C GLY A 32 -16.35 9.43 -6.75
N SER A 33 -16.37 8.32 -7.48
CA SER A 33 -17.10 8.14 -8.74
C SER A 33 -17.95 6.85 -8.70
N THR A 34 -19.08 6.85 -9.39
CA THR A 34 -19.90 5.64 -9.55
C THR A 34 -19.20 4.53 -10.35
N THR A 35 -18.07 4.85 -11.00
CA THR A 35 -17.21 3.91 -11.72
C THR A 35 -16.06 3.37 -10.90
N ASP A 36 -15.93 3.78 -9.63
CA ASP A 36 -14.87 3.30 -8.74
C ASP A 36 -14.94 1.79 -8.54
N THR A 37 -13.79 1.17 -8.46
CA THR A 37 -13.64 -0.26 -8.21
C THR A 37 -12.70 -0.50 -7.03
N LEU A 38 -12.59 -1.76 -6.59
CA LEU A 38 -11.64 -2.18 -5.57
C LEU A 38 -10.34 -2.73 -6.17
N ASP A 39 -10.21 -2.70 -7.50
CA ASP A 39 -8.96 -2.97 -8.19
C ASP A 39 -8.00 -1.78 -7.99
N SER A 40 -6.92 -2.01 -7.24
CA SER A 40 -5.93 -0.96 -6.98
C SER A 40 -5.30 -0.41 -8.26
N GLY A 41 -5.17 -1.24 -9.31
CA GLY A 41 -4.64 -0.81 -10.61
C GLY A 41 -5.46 0.28 -11.29
N THR A 42 -6.72 0.46 -10.91
CA THR A 42 -7.62 1.48 -11.46
C THR A 42 -7.89 2.65 -10.50
N SER A 43 -7.12 2.76 -9.42
CA SER A 43 -7.29 3.80 -8.39
C SER A 43 -6.79 5.15 -8.89
N GLU A 44 -7.67 6.03 -9.35
CA GLU A 44 -7.31 7.34 -9.92
C GLU A 44 -7.80 8.54 -9.10
N ASN A 45 -8.50 8.33 -7.99
CA ASN A 45 -9.03 9.39 -7.16
C ASN A 45 -8.77 9.16 -5.66
N HIS A 46 -8.95 10.19 -4.84
CA HIS A 46 -8.65 10.12 -3.41
C HIS A 46 -9.50 9.10 -2.66
N PHE A 47 -10.75 8.86 -3.09
CA PHE A 47 -11.62 7.88 -2.44
C PHE A 47 -11.05 6.46 -2.61
N THR A 48 -10.74 6.05 -3.83
CA THR A 48 -10.18 4.72 -4.10
C THR A 48 -8.78 4.54 -3.53
N LEU A 49 -7.93 5.59 -3.61
CA LEU A 49 -6.57 5.59 -3.08
C LEU A 49 -6.56 5.39 -1.56
N ILE A 50 -7.34 6.17 -0.80
CA ILE A 50 -7.38 6.06 0.66
C ILE A 50 -7.99 4.71 1.07
N ASN A 51 -9.02 4.24 0.38
CA ASN A 51 -9.55 2.89 0.59
C ASN A 51 -8.44 1.84 0.39
N GLY A 52 -7.69 1.92 -0.70
CA GLY A 52 -6.57 1.03 -0.99
C GLY A 52 -5.59 0.92 0.18
N TYR A 53 -5.18 2.04 0.76
CA TYR A 53 -4.28 2.08 1.92
C TYR A 53 -4.90 1.56 3.22
N THR A 54 -6.24 1.54 3.36
CA THR A 54 -6.85 1.03 4.59
C THR A 54 -6.86 -0.49 4.66
N PHE A 55 -7.06 -1.17 3.54
CA PHE A 55 -7.20 -2.63 3.50
C PHE A 55 -6.08 -3.35 2.74
N GLY A 56 -5.16 -2.64 2.07
CA GLY A 56 -4.05 -3.21 1.32
C GLY A 56 -2.69 -2.76 1.84
N ASN A 57 -1.66 -3.55 1.53
CA ASN A 57 -0.25 -3.24 1.74
C ASN A 57 0.56 -3.54 0.48
N HIS A 58 1.79 -3.01 0.44
CA HIS A 58 2.74 -3.11 -0.66
C HIS A 58 3.99 -3.89 -0.22
N LEU A 59 4.93 -4.15 -1.11
CA LEU A 59 6.21 -4.76 -0.71
C LEU A 59 7.04 -3.81 0.14
N THR A 60 7.03 -2.53 -0.22
CA THR A 60 7.73 -1.44 0.47
C THR A 60 6.77 -0.27 0.66
N GLU A 61 7.11 0.64 1.55
CA GLU A 61 6.36 1.89 1.76
C GLU A 61 7.30 3.07 1.96
N VAL A 62 6.83 4.27 1.64
CA VAL A 62 7.53 5.52 1.95
C VAL A 62 6.95 6.06 3.26
N GLY A 63 7.78 6.10 4.30
CA GLY A 63 7.39 6.59 5.61
C GLY A 63 7.12 8.10 5.62
N SER A 64 6.56 8.59 6.72
CA SER A 64 6.27 10.02 6.92
C SER A 64 7.52 10.92 6.92
N ASP A 65 8.69 10.34 7.10
CA ASP A 65 10.01 10.97 7.00
C ASP A 65 10.58 10.98 5.57
N GLY A 66 9.83 10.43 4.61
CA GLY A 66 10.24 10.29 3.21
C GLY A 66 11.22 9.15 2.95
N GLN A 67 11.51 8.31 3.95
CA GLN A 67 12.40 7.18 3.78
C GLN A 67 11.64 5.94 3.32
N LEU A 68 12.26 5.18 2.41
CA LEU A 68 11.73 3.91 1.97
C LEU A 68 12.01 2.83 3.02
N THR A 69 10.97 2.12 3.42
CA THR A 69 11.05 1.00 4.36
C THR A 69 10.41 -0.26 3.77
N GLY A 70 10.73 -1.43 4.35
CA GLY A 70 10.01 -2.65 4.00
C GLY A 70 8.64 -2.68 4.67
N GLU A 71 7.61 -3.06 3.90
CA GLU A 71 6.25 -3.26 4.40
C GLU A 71 5.92 -4.76 4.43
N LEU A 72 5.43 -5.37 3.37
CA LEU A 72 5.27 -6.83 3.27
C LEU A 72 6.60 -7.55 3.00
N ALA A 73 7.61 -6.87 2.45
CA ALA A 73 8.97 -7.36 2.41
C ALA A 73 9.73 -6.87 3.65
N VAL A 74 10.39 -7.78 4.37
CA VAL A 74 11.25 -7.42 5.52
C VAL A 74 12.63 -6.92 5.07
N SER A 75 13.05 -7.30 3.88
CA SER A 75 14.28 -6.82 3.23
C SER A 75 14.21 -6.99 1.73
N TYR A 76 15.03 -6.21 1.04
CA TYR A 76 15.24 -6.31 -0.39
C TYR A 76 16.70 -6.02 -0.72
N GLU A 77 17.23 -6.69 -1.73
CA GLU A 77 18.63 -6.58 -2.12
C GLU A 77 18.83 -6.82 -3.62
N SER A 78 19.87 -6.22 -4.16
CA SER A 78 20.35 -6.47 -5.51
C SER A 78 21.85 -6.19 -5.57
N ALA A 79 22.59 -7.01 -6.31
CA ALA A 79 24.01 -6.78 -6.54
C ALA A 79 24.28 -5.87 -7.75
N ASP A 80 23.32 -5.78 -8.69
CA ASP A 80 23.48 -5.14 -9.98
C ASP A 80 22.33 -4.19 -10.35
N ALA A 81 21.39 -3.99 -9.41
CA ALA A 81 20.16 -3.23 -9.61
C ALA A 81 19.27 -3.78 -10.78
N GLN A 82 19.53 -4.97 -11.28
CA GLN A 82 18.79 -5.61 -12.34
C GLN A 82 18.06 -6.86 -11.88
N LYS A 83 18.68 -7.66 -11.01
CA LYS A 83 18.04 -8.76 -10.33
C LYS A 83 17.77 -8.37 -8.88
N TRP A 84 16.51 -8.16 -8.53
CA TRP A 84 16.07 -7.80 -7.18
C TRP A 84 15.48 -9.00 -6.45
N VAL A 85 15.86 -9.19 -5.20
CA VAL A 85 15.33 -10.23 -4.32
C VAL A 85 14.61 -9.57 -3.17
N PHE A 86 13.34 -9.90 -2.97
CA PHE A 86 12.54 -9.44 -1.85
C PHE A 86 12.24 -10.61 -0.91
N ASN A 87 12.61 -10.48 0.36
CA ASN A 87 12.29 -11.46 1.40
C ASN A 87 11.00 -11.03 2.10
N LEU A 88 9.97 -11.86 2.02
CA LEU A 88 8.63 -11.54 2.51
C LEU A 88 8.51 -11.77 4.02
N ARG A 89 7.69 -10.95 4.65
CA ARG A 89 7.27 -11.12 6.05
C ARG A 89 6.49 -12.42 6.19
N GLN A 90 6.88 -13.24 7.17
CA GLN A 90 6.22 -14.51 7.44
C GLN A 90 4.98 -14.32 8.32
N GLY A 91 3.99 -15.19 8.14
CA GLY A 91 2.78 -15.21 8.96
C GLY A 91 1.80 -14.05 8.70
N VAL A 92 1.98 -13.33 7.58
CA VAL A 92 0.99 -12.35 7.14
C VAL A 92 -0.25 -13.08 6.64
N GLU A 93 -1.42 -12.68 7.11
CA GLU A 93 -2.69 -13.23 6.67
C GLU A 93 -3.51 -12.17 5.96
N PHE A 94 -4.14 -12.57 4.86
CA PHE A 94 -5.19 -11.78 4.24
C PHE A 94 -6.46 -11.79 5.09
N HIS A 95 -7.35 -10.82 4.90
CA HIS A 95 -8.60 -10.71 5.64
C HIS A 95 -9.52 -11.94 5.52
N ASN A 96 -9.34 -12.78 4.53
CA ASN A 96 -10.04 -14.05 4.34
C ASN A 96 -9.38 -15.23 5.05
N GLY A 97 -8.33 -15.02 5.83
CA GLY A 97 -7.59 -16.04 6.58
C GLY A 97 -6.55 -16.81 5.77
N LYS A 98 -6.38 -16.52 4.47
CA LYS A 98 -5.32 -17.12 3.66
C LYS A 98 -3.97 -16.51 4.07
N THR A 99 -2.97 -17.36 4.35
CA THR A 99 -1.59 -16.90 4.55
C THR A 99 -0.99 -16.41 3.22
N MET A 100 -0.39 -15.21 3.24
CA MET A 100 0.31 -14.63 2.10
C MET A 100 1.57 -15.44 1.76
N THR A 101 1.80 -15.64 0.48
CA THR A 101 3.01 -16.28 -0.05
C THR A 101 3.56 -15.50 -1.24
N SER A 102 4.74 -15.91 -1.72
CA SER A 102 5.34 -15.37 -2.94
C SER A 102 4.44 -15.49 -4.17
N GLU A 103 3.60 -16.52 -4.25
CA GLU A 103 2.65 -16.71 -5.36
C GLU A 103 1.60 -15.58 -5.42
N ASP A 104 1.21 -15.04 -4.27
CA ASP A 104 0.28 -13.91 -4.21
C ASP A 104 0.95 -12.64 -4.76
N VAL A 105 2.23 -12.45 -4.45
CA VAL A 105 3.01 -11.34 -5.00
C VAL A 105 3.16 -11.47 -6.52
N VAL A 106 3.55 -12.66 -6.99
CA VAL A 106 3.66 -12.95 -8.44
C VAL A 106 2.34 -12.68 -9.15
N ALA A 107 1.21 -13.15 -8.59
CA ALA A 107 -0.11 -12.95 -9.16
C ALA A 107 -0.49 -11.45 -9.21
N SER A 108 -0.20 -10.70 -8.14
CA SER A 108 -0.47 -9.26 -8.05
C SER A 108 0.30 -8.48 -9.12
N PHE A 109 1.59 -8.75 -9.26
CA PHE A 109 2.39 -8.07 -10.30
C PHE A 109 1.95 -8.45 -11.71
N ASN A 110 1.65 -9.73 -11.97
CA ASN A 110 1.16 -10.17 -13.28
C ASN A 110 -0.18 -9.52 -13.65
N HIS A 111 -1.05 -9.20 -12.68
CA HIS A 111 -2.27 -8.45 -12.90
C HIS A 111 -1.99 -7.07 -13.52
N HIS A 112 -0.93 -6.40 -13.08
CA HIS A 112 -0.56 -5.08 -13.58
C HIS A 112 0.26 -5.11 -14.89
N MET A 113 0.90 -6.24 -15.21
CA MET A 113 1.80 -6.38 -16.38
C MET A 113 1.16 -7.05 -17.59
N GLY A 114 -0.03 -7.65 -17.45
CA GLY A 114 -0.72 -8.34 -18.55
C GLY A 114 -0.91 -7.46 -19.79
N GLU A 115 -0.98 -8.07 -20.96
CA GLU A 115 -1.17 -7.32 -22.24
C GLU A 115 -2.47 -6.51 -22.22
N ASP A 116 -3.55 -7.10 -21.71
CA ASP A 116 -4.90 -6.52 -21.67
C ASP A 116 -5.17 -5.75 -20.35
N THR A 117 -4.16 -5.55 -19.50
CA THR A 117 -4.39 -4.85 -18.23
C THR A 117 -4.73 -3.39 -18.45
N THR A 118 -5.70 -2.89 -17.69
CA THR A 118 -6.07 -1.47 -17.61
C THR A 118 -5.36 -0.76 -16.45
N SER A 119 -4.44 -1.44 -15.77
CA SER A 119 -3.73 -0.88 -14.63
C SER A 119 -2.87 0.32 -15.02
N ALA A 120 -3.01 1.41 -14.26
CA ALA A 120 -2.15 2.59 -14.38
C ALA A 120 -0.68 2.27 -14.01
N ALA A 121 -0.43 1.22 -13.22
CA ALA A 121 0.92 0.76 -12.89
C ALA A 121 1.64 0.08 -14.06
N LYS A 122 0.96 -0.26 -15.16
CA LYS A 122 1.58 -0.90 -16.34
C LYS A 122 2.84 -0.16 -16.81
N GLY A 123 2.74 1.17 -16.87
CA GLY A 123 3.86 2.02 -17.29
C GLY A 123 5.07 1.96 -16.35
N LEU A 124 4.83 1.82 -15.04
CA LEU A 124 5.87 1.72 -14.02
C LEU A 124 6.64 0.39 -14.08
N LEU A 125 5.98 -0.66 -14.54
CA LEU A 125 6.50 -2.03 -14.55
C LEU A 125 7.07 -2.47 -15.91
N THR A 126 7.19 -1.57 -16.89
CA THR A 126 7.67 -1.90 -18.25
C THR A 126 9.08 -2.48 -18.29
N ALA A 127 9.93 -2.14 -17.30
CA ALA A 127 11.26 -2.69 -17.18
C ALA A 127 11.30 -4.12 -16.58
N VAL A 128 10.20 -4.59 -15.97
CA VAL A 128 10.14 -5.92 -15.35
C VAL A 128 9.94 -6.97 -16.43
N THR A 129 10.91 -7.88 -16.55
CA THR A 129 10.87 -8.98 -17.53
C THR A 129 10.28 -10.26 -16.94
N SER A 130 10.47 -10.49 -15.64
CA SER A 130 9.82 -11.59 -14.93
C SER A 130 9.69 -11.29 -13.44
N VAL A 131 8.67 -11.90 -12.83
CA VAL A 131 8.47 -11.98 -11.38
C VAL A 131 8.34 -13.46 -11.04
N GLU A 132 9.18 -13.95 -10.15
CA GLU A 132 9.32 -15.38 -9.88
C GLU A 132 9.24 -15.66 -8.38
N ALA A 133 8.43 -16.65 -8.01
CA ALA A 133 8.43 -17.18 -6.65
C ALA A 133 9.67 -18.03 -6.41
N ASP A 134 10.40 -17.76 -5.33
CA ASP A 134 11.54 -18.56 -4.89
C ASP A 134 11.28 -19.09 -3.48
N GLY A 135 10.57 -20.21 -3.43
CA GLY A 135 9.98 -20.72 -2.20
C GLY A 135 8.80 -19.86 -1.73
N LYS A 136 8.32 -20.05 -0.51
CA LYS A 136 7.09 -19.42 0.00
C LYS A 136 7.23 -17.93 0.34
N ASN A 137 8.43 -17.51 0.71
CA ASN A 137 8.63 -16.19 1.33
C ASN A 137 9.71 -15.37 0.61
N ARG A 138 9.98 -15.66 -0.65
CA ARG A 138 10.96 -14.90 -1.44
C ARG A 138 10.46 -14.73 -2.86
N VAL A 139 10.65 -13.52 -3.40
CA VAL A 139 10.28 -13.18 -4.78
C VAL A 139 11.48 -12.57 -5.47
N ILE A 140 11.69 -12.96 -6.71
CA ILE A 140 12.76 -12.46 -7.57
C ILE A 140 12.11 -11.65 -8.69
N PHE A 141 12.58 -10.43 -8.88
CA PHE A 141 12.28 -9.59 -10.03
C PHE A 141 13.49 -9.49 -10.93
N ASN A 142 13.31 -9.76 -12.21
CA ASN A 142 14.32 -9.53 -13.22
C ASN A 142 13.93 -8.31 -14.06
N LEU A 143 14.85 -7.38 -14.23
CA LEU A 143 14.62 -6.16 -15.00
C LEU A 143 15.40 -6.21 -16.33
N ALA A 144 14.88 -5.58 -17.37
CA ALA A 144 15.54 -5.45 -18.67
C ALA A 144 16.83 -4.61 -18.60
N SER A 145 16.91 -3.69 -17.65
CA SER A 145 18.07 -2.83 -17.39
C SER A 145 18.17 -2.50 -15.90
N PRO A 146 19.38 -2.15 -15.38
CA PRO A 146 19.56 -1.78 -14.00
C PRO A 146 18.69 -0.58 -13.60
N ASN A 147 18.02 -0.70 -12.44
CA ASN A 147 17.23 0.38 -11.84
C ASN A 147 17.37 0.33 -10.31
N ALA A 148 18.13 1.26 -9.74
CA ALA A 148 18.34 1.37 -8.30
C ALA A 148 17.09 1.84 -7.55
N ASP A 149 16.15 2.50 -8.24
CA ASP A 149 14.92 3.03 -7.66
C ASP A 149 13.77 2.00 -7.70
N PHE A 150 14.01 0.78 -8.17
CA PHE A 150 12.98 -0.24 -8.26
C PHE A 150 12.25 -0.51 -6.93
N PRO A 151 12.92 -0.51 -5.76
CA PRO A 151 12.22 -0.63 -4.48
C PRO A 151 11.23 0.51 -4.17
N PHE A 152 11.40 1.71 -4.74
CA PHE A 152 10.39 2.78 -4.67
C PHE A 152 9.22 2.52 -5.62
N ILE A 153 9.48 1.93 -6.79
CA ILE A 153 8.41 1.61 -7.75
C ILE A 153 7.41 0.64 -7.15
N VAL A 154 7.87 -0.37 -6.40
CA VAL A 154 6.99 -1.38 -5.80
C VAL A 154 6.24 -0.89 -4.56
N SER A 155 6.45 0.37 -4.13
CA SER A 155 5.64 1.06 -3.12
C SER A 155 4.49 1.88 -3.72
N ASP A 156 4.32 1.89 -5.04
CA ASP A 156 3.26 2.63 -5.69
C ASP A 156 1.88 2.11 -5.28
N TYR A 157 0.97 3.02 -4.97
CA TYR A 157 -0.35 2.71 -4.42
C TYR A 157 -1.25 1.83 -5.31
N HIS A 158 -0.94 1.73 -6.61
CA HIS A 158 -1.64 0.81 -7.48
C HIS A 158 -1.18 -0.65 -7.28
N ILE A 159 0.04 -0.87 -6.77
CA ILE A 159 0.68 -2.19 -6.72
C ILE A 159 0.47 -2.85 -5.34
N SER A 160 -0.78 -2.91 -4.91
CA SER A 160 -1.15 -3.55 -3.65
C SER A 160 -1.18 -5.08 -3.80
N ILE A 161 -0.64 -5.79 -2.79
CA ILE A 161 -0.59 -7.25 -2.81
C ILE A 161 -1.95 -7.83 -2.43
N ARG A 162 -2.46 -8.72 -3.27
CA ARG A 162 -3.78 -9.36 -3.16
C ARG A 162 -3.65 -10.88 -3.18
N PRO A 163 -4.66 -11.61 -2.69
CA PRO A 163 -4.67 -13.07 -2.83
C PRO A 163 -4.68 -13.47 -4.32
N ALA A 164 -3.86 -14.43 -4.70
CA ALA A 164 -3.86 -14.97 -6.06
C ALA A 164 -5.28 -15.43 -6.45
N GLY A 165 -5.77 -14.92 -7.59
CA GLY A 165 -7.11 -15.16 -8.09
C GLY A 165 -8.19 -14.21 -7.57
N ASP A 166 -7.84 -13.23 -6.70
CA ASP A 166 -8.78 -12.25 -6.17
C ASP A 166 -8.16 -10.84 -6.10
N MET A 167 -8.19 -10.12 -7.21
CA MET A 167 -7.60 -8.77 -7.31
C MET A 167 -8.60 -7.64 -7.04
N THR A 168 -9.90 -7.96 -6.91
CA THR A 168 -10.97 -6.94 -6.97
C THR A 168 -11.99 -6.99 -5.84
N SER A 169 -11.90 -7.94 -4.91
CA SER A 169 -12.87 -8.05 -3.78
C SER A 169 -12.61 -7.08 -2.64
N GLY A 170 -11.43 -6.44 -2.59
CA GLY A 170 -11.01 -5.63 -1.44
C GLY A 170 -10.42 -6.45 -0.29
N VAL A 171 -10.21 -7.76 -0.47
CA VAL A 171 -9.46 -8.58 0.47
C VAL A 171 -7.98 -8.19 0.39
N GLY A 172 -7.40 -7.78 1.49
CA GLY A 172 -6.00 -7.37 1.60
C GLY A 172 -5.40 -7.78 2.93
N THR A 173 -4.27 -7.19 3.28
CA THR A 173 -3.50 -7.45 4.50
C THR A 173 -3.46 -6.25 5.46
N GLY A 174 -4.13 -5.14 5.08
CA GLY A 174 -4.11 -3.88 5.82
C GLY A 174 -4.82 -3.93 7.17
N GLY A 175 -4.79 -2.81 7.88
CA GLY A 175 -5.31 -2.71 9.24
C GLY A 175 -6.84 -2.75 9.37
N TYR A 176 -7.57 -2.64 8.26
CA TYR A 176 -9.04 -2.60 8.25
C TYR A 176 -9.60 -3.62 7.25
N VAL A 177 -10.65 -4.31 7.68
CA VAL A 177 -11.38 -5.25 6.84
C VAL A 177 -12.55 -4.53 6.17
N LEU A 178 -12.58 -4.56 4.84
CA LEU A 178 -13.68 -3.99 4.07
C LEU A 178 -14.96 -4.78 4.32
N GLN A 179 -16.02 -4.12 4.77
CA GLN A 179 -17.33 -4.74 5.02
C GLN A 179 -18.33 -4.46 3.90
N SER A 180 -18.23 -3.30 3.31
CA SER A 180 -19.10 -2.91 2.18
C SER A 180 -18.38 -1.88 1.33
N PHE A 181 -18.73 -1.85 0.06
CA PHE A 181 -18.25 -0.83 -0.89
C PHE A 181 -19.40 -0.40 -1.78
N GLU A 182 -19.66 0.89 -1.80
CA GLU A 182 -20.62 1.52 -2.69
C GLU A 182 -19.89 2.60 -3.48
N PRO A 183 -19.62 2.36 -4.79
CA PRO A 183 -18.75 3.21 -5.60
C PRO A 183 -19.12 4.69 -5.50
N GLY A 184 -18.13 5.53 -5.18
CA GLY A 184 -18.31 6.97 -5.04
C GLY A 184 -19.11 7.44 -3.85
N VAL A 185 -19.60 6.55 -2.98
CA VAL A 185 -20.50 6.87 -1.87
C VAL A 185 -19.87 6.56 -0.52
N LYS A 186 -19.49 5.31 -0.29
CA LYS A 186 -18.94 4.86 1.00
C LYS A 186 -18.21 3.52 0.91
N SER A 187 -17.43 3.27 1.92
CA SER A 187 -16.75 2.00 2.21
C SER A 187 -16.72 1.76 3.72
#